data_899f7bf1e5bd9c42511415af5ef196e8
#
_entry.id   899f7bf1e5bd9c42511415af5ef196e8
#
_cell.length_a   1.000
_cell.length_b   1.000
_cell.length_c   1.000
_cell.angle_alpha   90.00
_cell.angle_beta   90.00
_cell.angle_gamma   90.00
#
_symmetry.space_group_name_H-M   'P 1'
#
loop_
_entity.id
_entity.type
_entity.pdbx_description
1 polymer ?
#
loop_
_entity_poly.entity_id
_entity_poly.type
_entity_poly.pdbx_seq_one_letter_code
_entity_poly.pdbx_strand_id
1 'polypeptide(L)'
;MLPMTFMRSNRTGMFLISALFAAGNLCAQQVDFEMMTWQEVKQAMAAGKTTALIYNGGTEQRGPQNVNGGHTLMGHATVIAIARKLGTAIAAPVMPFSVNNANAALPGTIGLTGPLFASLNEQVAEQMIKNGFKNVVLMGDHGGGQKELGEVAKKLDAKYAAQGIRVVFCDEVYEKANADFDKYLAAHGYPLSSHAGIPDTSEMLYLGSDKGWVRKELVATALGDPMRKAGEARDPNANRVNNGIQGDARRSTPELGKLIFEMKVDAAVKQIRQLLPAK
;
A
#
# COMPACT_ATOMS: atom_id res chain seq x y z
N MET A 1 -42.21 -25.32 61.70
CA MET A 1 -41.80 -24.02 61.12
C MET A 1 -40.31 -24.07 60.96
N LEU A 2 -39.83 -24.31 59.73
CA LEU A 2 -38.41 -24.27 59.35
C LEU A 2 -38.16 -23.03 58.49
N PRO A 3 -37.09 -22.23 58.65
CA PRO A 3 -36.83 -21.06 57.82
C PRO A 3 -36.16 -21.46 56.54
N MET A 4 -36.70 -20.94 55.39
CA MET A 4 -36.10 -21.01 54.06
C MET A 4 -34.91 -20.08 53.98
N THR A 5 -33.73 -20.63 53.67
CA THR A 5 -32.52 -19.87 53.38
C THR A 5 -32.48 -19.52 51.88
N PHE A 6 -32.54 -18.20 51.54
CA PHE A 6 -32.39 -17.71 50.17
C PHE A 6 -30.92 -17.71 49.78
N MET A 7 -30.56 -18.52 48.80
CA MET A 7 -29.27 -18.46 48.10
C MET A 7 -29.28 -17.28 47.13
N ARG A 8 -28.50 -16.23 47.39
CA ARG A 8 -28.20 -15.18 46.45
C ARG A 8 -27.18 -15.66 45.42
N SER A 9 -27.62 -15.83 44.18
CA SER A 9 -26.78 -16.13 43.04
C SER A 9 -25.92 -14.91 42.67
N ASN A 10 -24.60 -15.06 42.73
CA ASN A 10 -23.61 -14.07 42.28
C ASN A 10 -23.55 -14.06 40.74
N ARG A 11 -24.37 -13.22 40.09
CA ARG A 11 -24.37 -13.02 38.62
C ARG A 11 -23.39 -11.94 38.12
N THR A 12 -22.57 -11.34 38.96
CA THR A 12 -21.69 -10.21 38.60
C THR A 12 -20.35 -10.61 37.98
N GLY A 13 -19.95 -11.88 38.04
CA GLY A 13 -18.63 -12.30 37.52
C GLY A 13 -18.58 -12.61 36.02
N MET A 14 -19.73 -12.88 35.38
CA MET A 14 -19.75 -13.38 34.00
C MET A 14 -19.75 -12.29 32.94
N PHE A 15 -20.14 -11.03 33.28
CA PHE A 15 -20.16 -9.92 32.34
C PHE A 15 -18.78 -9.27 32.12
N LEU A 16 -17.88 -9.31 33.12
CA LEU A 16 -16.53 -8.74 33.00
C LEU A 16 -15.61 -9.59 32.10
N ILE A 17 -15.77 -10.91 32.10
CA ILE A 17 -14.96 -11.82 31.29
C ILE A 17 -15.36 -11.70 29.80
N SER A 18 -16.65 -11.54 29.49
CA SER A 18 -17.11 -11.37 28.10
C SER A 18 -16.68 -10.03 27.48
N ALA A 19 -16.60 -8.96 28.25
CA ALA A 19 -16.14 -7.66 27.78
C ALA A 19 -14.63 -7.64 27.49
N LEU A 20 -13.82 -8.34 28.27
CA LEU A 20 -12.38 -8.51 28.05
C LEU A 20 -12.09 -9.35 26.80
N PHE A 21 -12.88 -10.39 26.51
CA PHE A 21 -12.74 -11.19 25.30
C PHE A 21 -13.15 -10.43 24.02
N ALA A 22 -14.18 -9.58 24.09
CA ALA A 22 -14.60 -8.76 22.95
C ALA A 22 -13.59 -7.65 22.62
N ALA A 23 -13.02 -6.99 23.65
CA ALA A 23 -11.98 -5.99 23.45
C ALA A 23 -10.68 -6.61 22.91
N GLY A 24 -10.31 -7.80 23.36
CA GLY A 24 -9.14 -8.55 22.85
C GLY A 24 -9.27 -8.92 21.37
N ASN A 25 -10.46 -9.30 20.91
CA ASN A 25 -10.70 -9.64 19.50
C ASN A 25 -10.68 -8.41 18.56
N LEU A 26 -11.17 -7.27 19.01
CA LEU A 26 -11.10 -6.02 18.23
C LEU A 26 -9.65 -5.52 18.07
N CYS A 27 -8.85 -5.59 19.13
CA CYS A 27 -7.43 -5.23 19.10
C CYS A 27 -6.60 -6.18 18.22
N ALA A 28 -6.95 -7.48 18.19
CA ALA A 28 -6.27 -8.45 17.34
C ALA A 28 -6.54 -8.25 15.83
N GLN A 29 -7.62 -7.58 15.46
CA GLN A 29 -7.99 -7.27 14.07
C GLN A 29 -7.40 -5.96 13.57
N GLN A 30 -7.03 -5.00 14.47
CA GLN A 30 -6.41 -3.76 14.05
C GLN A 30 -4.99 -3.99 13.56
N VAL A 31 -4.68 -3.50 12.37
CA VAL A 31 -3.36 -3.61 11.73
C VAL A 31 -2.84 -2.27 11.22
N ASP A 32 -3.62 -1.21 11.34
CA ASP A 32 -3.25 0.14 10.96
C ASP A 32 -2.60 0.85 12.14
N PHE A 33 -1.29 1.07 12.08
CA PHE A 33 -0.49 1.65 13.16
C PHE A 33 -0.99 3.04 13.58
N GLU A 34 -1.46 3.86 12.61
CA GLU A 34 -1.97 5.20 12.87
C GLU A 34 -3.27 5.20 13.70
N MET A 35 -4.00 4.10 13.67
CA MET A 35 -5.26 3.91 14.38
C MET A 35 -5.09 3.09 15.68
N MET A 36 -3.84 2.80 16.09
CA MET A 36 -3.54 2.03 17.29
C MET A 36 -2.95 2.93 18.38
N THR A 37 -3.36 2.69 19.62
CA THR A 37 -2.66 3.20 20.80
C THR A 37 -1.37 2.40 21.04
N TRP A 38 -0.42 2.94 21.81
CA TRP A 38 0.82 2.22 22.12
C TRP A 38 0.57 0.89 22.86
N GLN A 39 -0.48 0.80 23.67
CA GLN A 39 -0.87 -0.43 24.34
C GLN A 39 -1.36 -1.49 23.35
N GLU A 40 -2.14 -1.08 22.35
CA GLU A 40 -2.64 -1.98 21.30
C GLU A 40 -1.50 -2.47 20.41
N VAL A 41 -0.53 -1.61 20.06
CA VAL A 41 0.68 -2.04 19.37
C VAL A 41 1.42 -3.11 20.18
N LYS A 42 1.65 -2.85 21.48
CA LYS A 42 2.33 -3.82 22.37
C LYS A 42 1.59 -5.15 22.45
N GLN A 43 0.27 -5.12 22.55
CA GLN A 43 -0.57 -6.32 22.58
C GLN A 43 -0.53 -7.08 21.26
N ALA A 44 -0.63 -6.38 20.13
CA ALA A 44 -0.55 -6.98 18.80
C ALA A 44 0.82 -7.66 18.56
N MET A 45 1.91 -7.01 18.99
CA MET A 45 3.26 -7.60 18.90
C MET A 45 3.38 -8.85 19.80
N ALA A 46 2.85 -8.82 21.03
CA ALA A 46 2.81 -9.97 21.91
C ALA A 46 1.96 -11.13 21.34
N ALA A 47 0.94 -10.79 20.52
CA ALA A 47 0.12 -11.77 19.79
C ALA A 47 0.77 -12.24 18.46
N GLY A 48 2.04 -11.91 18.20
CA GLY A 48 2.80 -12.39 17.04
C GLY A 48 2.83 -11.45 15.82
N LYS A 49 2.23 -10.24 15.88
CA LYS A 49 2.32 -9.26 14.80
C LYS A 49 3.66 -8.51 14.87
N THR A 50 4.74 -9.16 14.48
CA THR A 50 6.12 -8.65 14.61
C THR A 50 6.74 -8.16 13.30
N THR A 51 5.95 -8.08 12.24
CA THR A 51 6.37 -7.55 10.93
C THR A 51 5.79 -6.15 10.73
N ALA A 52 6.65 -5.15 10.51
CA ALA A 52 6.23 -3.80 10.09
C ALA A 52 6.24 -3.70 8.56
N LEU A 53 5.17 -3.20 7.97
CA LEU A 53 5.07 -2.90 6.54
C LEU A 53 5.20 -1.40 6.34
N ILE A 54 6.27 -0.94 5.70
CA ILE A 54 6.51 0.45 5.34
C ILE A 54 6.17 0.62 3.87
N TYR A 55 5.05 1.26 3.59
CA TYR A 55 4.57 1.48 2.23
C TYR A 55 4.86 2.91 1.78
N ASN A 56 5.47 3.06 0.62
CA ASN A 56 5.78 4.33 0.01
C ASN A 56 4.75 4.63 -1.08
N GLY A 57 3.94 5.64 -0.85
CA GLY A 57 3.03 6.21 -1.82
C GLY A 57 3.72 7.28 -2.67
N GLY A 58 3.06 8.40 -2.84
CA GLY A 58 3.55 9.55 -3.59
C GLY A 58 2.44 10.58 -3.78
N THR A 59 2.84 11.83 -3.87
CA THR A 59 1.95 12.93 -4.24
C THR A 59 2.40 13.48 -5.58
N GLU A 60 1.60 13.29 -6.61
CA GLU A 60 1.91 13.74 -7.96
C GLU A 60 0.64 14.07 -8.75
N GLN A 61 0.78 14.93 -9.75
CA GLN A 61 -0.28 15.14 -10.73
C GLN A 61 -0.66 13.80 -11.39
N ARG A 62 -1.94 13.56 -11.59
CA ARG A 62 -2.47 12.29 -12.13
C ARG A 62 -3.59 12.54 -13.13
N GLY A 63 -3.30 13.44 -14.11
CA GLY A 63 -4.29 13.89 -15.08
C GLY A 63 -5.41 14.74 -14.46
N PRO A 64 -6.36 15.23 -15.28
CA PRO A 64 -7.45 16.05 -14.78
C PRO A 64 -8.49 15.29 -13.98
N GLN A 65 -8.58 13.97 -14.15
CA GLN A 65 -9.61 13.15 -13.53
C GLN A 65 -9.27 12.65 -12.12
N ASN A 66 -7.99 12.54 -11.76
CA ASN A 66 -7.57 11.93 -10.50
C ASN A 66 -6.98 12.95 -9.53
N VAL A 67 -7.18 12.78 -8.22
CA VAL A 67 -6.53 13.62 -7.21
C VAL A 67 -5.04 13.28 -7.09
N ASN A 68 -4.22 14.27 -6.73
CA ASN A 68 -2.75 14.15 -6.68
C ASN A 68 -2.23 13.13 -5.67
N GLY A 69 -2.97 12.87 -4.60
CA GLY A 69 -2.59 11.92 -3.54
C GLY A 69 -2.84 10.44 -3.87
N GLY A 70 -3.11 10.10 -5.14
CA GLY A 70 -3.56 8.76 -5.54
C GLY A 70 -2.72 7.61 -4.99
N HIS A 71 -1.40 7.63 -5.18
CA HIS A 71 -0.51 6.57 -4.66
C HIS A 71 -0.55 6.43 -3.12
N THR A 72 -0.65 7.55 -2.39
CA THR A 72 -0.77 7.50 -0.93
C THR A 72 -2.10 6.91 -0.49
N LEU A 73 -3.19 7.32 -1.15
CA LEU A 73 -4.54 6.86 -0.83
C LEU A 73 -4.75 5.38 -1.16
N MET A 74 -4.31 4.95 -2.36
CA MET A 74 -4.34 3.54 -2.76
C MET A 74 -3.39 2.71 -1.89
N GLY A 75 -2.19 3.21 -1.64
CA GLY A 75 -1.18 2.56 -0.81
C GLY A 75 -1.66 2.27 0.61
N HIS A 76 -2.43 3.18 1.22
CA HIS A 76 -3.02 2.96 2.54
C HIS A 76 -4.00 1.77 2.54
N ALA A 77 -4.88 1.69 1.55
CA ALA A 77 -5.79 0.54 1.42
C ALA A 77 -5.02 -0.77 1.16
N THR A 78 -4.02 -0.70 0.29
CA THR A 78 -3.21 -1.86 -0.12
C THR A 78 -2.39 -2.42 1.04
N VAL A 79 -1.67 -1.60 1.79
CA VAL A 79 -0.82 -2.06 2.90
C VAL A 79 -1.65 -2.66 4.04
N ILE A 80 -2.83 -2.10 4.31
CA ILE A 80 -3.76 -2.66 5.30
C ILE A 80 -4.27 -4.04 4.85
N ALA A 81 -4.63 -4.18 3.57
CA ALA A 81 -5.07 -5.46 3.02
C ALA A 81 -3.95 -6.52 3.08
N ILE A 82 -2.71 -6.15 2.75
CA ILE A 82 -1.53 -7.01 2.88
C ILE A 82 -1.33 -7.44 4.33
N ALA A 83 -1.35 -6.48 5.29
CA ALA A 83 -1.17 -6.77 6.71
C ALA A 83 -2.23 -7.74 7.25
N ARG A 84 -3.49 -7.53 6.89
CA ARG A 84 -4.61 -8.42 7.25
C ARG A 84 -4.42 -9.83 6.69
N LYS A 85 -4.04 -9.93 5.41
CA LYS A 85 -3.85 -11.23 4.73
C LYS A 85 -2.62 -12.00 5.21
N LEU A 86 -1.57 -11.30 5.66
CA LEU A 86 -0.41 -11.91 6.32
C LEU A 86 -0.76 -12.42 7.72
N GLY A 87 -1.56 -11.70 8.48
CA GLY A 87 -1.93 -12.01 9.86
C GLY A 87 -0.87 -11.68 10.91
N THR A 88 0.40 -11.56 10.51
CA THR A 88 1.57 -11.33 11.37
C THR A 88 2.17 -9.94 11.24
N ALA A 89 1.48 -9.05 10.53
CA ALA A 89 2.00 -7.72 10.18
C ALA A 89 1.14 -6.57 10.72
N ILE A 90 1.77 -5.42 10.87
CA ILE A 90 1.17 -4.10 11.14
C ILE A 90 1.61 -3.17 10.01
N ALA A 91 0.65 -2.44 9.45
CA ALA A 91 0.89 -1.41 8.44
C ALA A 91 1.36 -0.13 9.13
N ALA A 92 2.58 0.33 8.82
CA ALA A 92 3.08 1.63 9.23
C ALA A 92 2.36 2.75 8.46
N PRO A 93 2.42 4.02 8.91
CA PRO A 93 1.93 5.16 8.15
C PRO A 93 2.50 5.19 6.74
N VAL A 94 1.64 5.44 5.74
CA VAL A 94 2.08 5.49 4.34
C VAL A 94 2.88 6.76 4.09
N MET A 95 4.07 6.62 3.51
CA MET A 95 4.92 7.75 3.16
C MET A 95 4.31 8.51 1.97
N PRO A 96 3.92 9.79 2.13
CA PRO A 96 3.20 10.53 1.08
C PRO A 96 4.10 11.10 -0.01
N PHE A 97 5.43 10.94 0.10
CA PHE A 97 6.41 11.48 -0.85
C PHE A 97 7.38 10.39 -1.30
N SER A 98 7.73 10.44 -2.59
CA SER A 98 8.70 9.53 -3.21
C SER A 98 9.65 10.28 -4.15
N VAL A 99 10.55 9.56 -4.79
CA VAL A 99 11.40 10.13 -5.86
C VAL A 99 10.51 10.36 -7.08
N ASN A 100 10.12 11.60 -7.32
CA ASN A 100 9.18 11.94 -8.37
C ASN A 100 9.56 13.25 -9.08
N ASN A 101 10.28 13.11 -10.19
CA ASN A 101 10.69 14.25 -11.03
C ASN A 101 10.02 14.22 -12.41
N ALA A 102 9.50 13.08 -12.84
CA ALA A 102 9.05 12.88 -14.21
C ALA A 102 7.79 13.68 -14.56
N ASN A 103 6.93 13.96 -13.59
CA ASN A 103 5.64 14.62 -13.78
C ASN A 103 5.59 16.02 -13.16
N ALA A 104 6.76 16.64 -12.93
CA ALA A 104 6.86 17.95 -12.28
C ALA A 104 6.48 19.13 -13.18
N ALA A 105 6.27 18.92 -14.49
CA ALA A 105 5.91 19.97 -15.42
C ALA A 105 4.50 20.55 -15.22
N LEU A 106 3.61 19.78 -14.55
CA LEU A 106 2.27 20.23 -14.17
C LEU A 106 2.18 20.43 -12.66
N PRO A 107 1.36 21.37 -12.14
CA PRO A 107 1.15 21.54 -10.72
C PRO A 107 0.59 20.26 -10.06
N GLY A 108 1.00 19.98 -8.81
CA GLY A 108 0.48 18.86 -8.01
C GLY A 108 1.51 17.79 -7.67
N THR A 109 2.73 17.86 -8.21
CA THR A 109 3.81 16.91 -7.92
C THR A 109 4.73 17.45 -6.82
N ILE A 110 4.99 16.59 -5.81
CA ILE A 110 5.97 16.83 -4.73
C ILE A 110 6.95 15.68 -4.71
N GLY A 111 8.16 15.91 -5.26
CA GLY A 111 9.21 14.90 -5.34
C GLY A 111 10.30 15.10 -4.30
N LEU A 112 10.92 14.01 -3.87
CA LEU A 112 12.15 14.01 -3.07
C LEU A 112 13.34 13.64 -3.96
N THR A 113 14.53 14.05 -3.54
CA THR A 113 15.76 13.48 -4.11
C THR A 113 15.94 12.04 -3.64
N GLY A 114 16.56 11.18 -4.47
CA GLY A 114 16.83 9.78 -4.10
C GLY A 114 17.55 9.64 -2.75
N PRO A 115 18.64 10.39 -2.47
CA PRO A 115 19.34 10.33 -1.17
C PRO A 115 18.46 10.70 0.02
N LEU A 116 17.59 11.72 -0.10
CA LEU A 116 16.68 12.12 0.97
C LEU A 116 15.60 11.04 1.21
N PHE A 117 15.04 10.51 0.13
CA PHE A 117 14.06 9.43 0.20
C PHE A 117 14.65 8.15 0.84
N ALA A 118 15.88 7.77 0.45
CA ALA A 118 16.58 6.65 1.07
C ALA A 118 16.83 6.89 2.57
N SER A 119 17.35 8.06 2.95
CA SER A 119 17.59 8.41 4.36
C SER A 119 16.31 8.40 5.20
N LEU A 120 15.20 8.90 4.66
CA LEU A 120 13.89 8.89 5.33
C LEU A 120 13.42 7.46 5.60
N ASN A 121 13.45 6.60 4.58
CA ASN A 121 13.05 5.19 4.70
C ASN A 121 13.97 4.42 5.65
N GLU A 122 15.27 4.68 5.63
CA GLU A 122 16.24 4.09 6.56
C GLU A 122 15.88 4.45 8.01
N GLN A 123 15.65 5.72 8.30
CA GLN A 123 15.30 6.18 9.65
C GLN A 123 13.97 5.60 10.13
N VAL A 124 12.94 5.59 9.27
CA VAL A 124 11.63 5.00 9.63
C VAL A 124 11.77 3.50 9.91
N ALA A 125 12.51 2.76 9.08
CA ALA A 125 12.75 1.34 9.31
C ALA A 125 13.49 1.09 10.64
N GLU A 126 14.50 1.89 10.95
CA GLU A 126 15.22 1.79 12.23
C GLU A 126 14.32 2.13 13.43
N GLN A 127 13.38 3.08 13.30
CA GLN A 127 12.39 3.35 14.36
C GLN A 127 11.45 2.16 14.54
N MET A 128 11.02 1.48 13.49
CA MET A 128 10.22 0.25 13.62
C MET A 128 11.02 -0.85 14.35
N ILE A 129 12.29 -1.02 14.04
CA ILE A 129 13.18 -1.95 14.77
C ILE A 129 13.29 -1.57 16.25
N LYS A 130 13.47 -0.29 16.58
CA LYS A 130 13.52 0.21 17.98
C LYS A 130 12.20 0.00 18.72
N ASN A 131 11.06 0.04 18.03
CA ASN A 131 9.77 -0.31 18.58
C ASN A 131 9.62 -1.81 18.89
N GLY A 132 10.55 -2.66 18.42
CA GLY A 132 10.61 -4.09 18.73
C GLY A 132 10.16 -5.01 17.59
N PHE A 133 9.86 -4.46 16.41
CA PHE A 133 9.55 -5.28 15.22
C PHE A 133 10.77 -6.14 14.84
N LYS A 134 10.50 -7.40 14.50
CA LYS A 134 11.52 -8.38 14.11
C LYS A 134 11.73 -8.45 12.61
N ASN A 135 10.72 -8.05 11.85
CA ASN A 135 10.80 -7.94 10.40
C ASN A 135 10.31 -6.57 9.98
N VAL A 136 11.00 -5.97 9.02
CA VAL A 136 10.59 -4.73 8.35
C VAL A 136 10.56 -4.99 6.86
N VAL A 137 9.45 -4.67 6.22
CA VAL A 137 9.27 -4.81 4.79
C VAL A 137 9.14 -3.42 4.19
N LEU A 138 10.07 -3.04 3.31
CA LEU A 138 9.99 -1.84 2.49
C LEU A 138 9.27 -2.18 1.19
N MET A 139 8.33 -1.35 0.78
CA MET A 139 7.58 -1.50 -0.47
C MET A 139 7.02 -0.16 -0.94
N GLY A 140 6.54 -0.08 -2.16
CA GLY A 140 5.94 1.13 -2.69
C GLY A 140 5.17 0.92 -3.97
N ASP A 141 4.28 1.85 -4.26
CA ASP A 141 3.37 1.85 -5.41
C ASP A 141 3.75 2.89 -6.48
N HIS A 142 4.88 3.56 -6.30
CA HIS A 142 5.38 4.56 -7.22
C HIS A 142 6.65 4.05 -7.91
N GLY A 143 6.78 4.28 -9.22
CA GLY A 143 7.93 3.81 -10.00
C GLY A 143 9.25 4.43 -9.57
N GLY A 144 9.24 5.71 -9.17
CA GLY A 144 10.42 6.35 -8.57
C GLY A 144 10.63 5.89 -7.13
N GLY A 145 11.89 5.62 -6.77
CA GLY A 145 12.28 5.21 -5.42
C GLY A 145 12.44 3.70 -5.22
N GLN A 146 12.04 2.85 -6.17
CA GLN A 146 12.16 1.39 -6.04
C GLN A 146 13.61 0.94 -5.80
N LYS A 147 14.57 1.52 -6.54
CA LYS A 147 16.00 1.26 -6.36
C LYS A 147 16.46 1.62 -4.95
N GLU A 148 16.11 2.79 -4.47
CA GLU A 148 16.47 3.29 -3.14
C GLU A 148 15.91 2.40 -2.05
N LEU A 149 14.67 1.91 -2.16
CA LEU A 149 14.07 0.97 -1.20
C LEU A 149 14.85 -0.35 -1.15
N GLY A 150 15.23 -0.89 -2.30
CA GLY A 150 16.05 -2.11 -2.37
C GLY A 150 17.44 -1.94 -1.73
N GLU A 151 18.11 -0.79 -1.97
CA GLU A 151 19.40 -0.48 -1.39
C GLU A 151 19.31 -0.30 0.14
N VAL A 152 18.31 0.40 0.64
CA VAL A 152 18.04 0.57 2.08
C VAL A 152 17.75 -0.78 2.74
N ALA A 153 16.90 -1.60 2.16
CA ALA A 153 16.59 -2.92 2.69
C ALA A 153 17.87 -3.78 2.83
N LYS A 154 18.67 -3.86 1.77
CA LYS A 154 19.93 -4.62 1.76
C LYS A 154 20.89 -4.12 2.83
N LYS A 155 21.06 -2.79 2.97
CA LYS A 155 21.92 -2.17 3.97
C LYS A 155 21.48 -2.52 5.39
N LEU A 156 20.19 -2.37 5.69
CA LEU A 156 19.65 -2.60 7.02
C LEU A 156 19.58 -4.10 7.37
N ASP A 157 19.25 -4.97 6.41
CA ASP A 157 19.28 -6.42 6.64
C ASP A 157 20.70 -6.87 7.04
N ALA A 158 21.73 -6.42 6.32
CA ALA A 158 23.13 -6.71 6.69
C ALA A 158 23.50 -6.18 8.08
N LYS A 159 22.98 -5.00 8.47
CA LYS A 159 23.27 -4.39 9.78
C LYS A 159 22.62 -5.15 10.94
N TYR A 160 21.41 -5.67 10.75
CA TYR A 160 20.60 -6.20 11.84
C TYR A 160 20.41 -7.72 11.84
N ALA A 161 20.85 -8.44 10.79
CA ALA A 161 20.68 -9.90 10.65
C ALA A 161 21.25 -10.68 11.84
N ALA A 162 22.44 -10.30 12.35
CA ALA A 162 23.04 -10.94 13.52
C ALA A 162 22.22 -10.80 14.81
N GLN A 163 21.28 -9.85 14.86
CA GLN A 163 20.33 -9.66 15.97
C GLN A 163 19.00 -10.42 15.75
N GLY A 164 18.91 -11.23 14.70
CA GLY A 164 17.69 -11.97 14.32
C GLY A 164 16.60 -11.09 13.74
N ILE A 165 16.94 -9.89 13.26
CA ILE A 165 16.02 -8.94 12.63
C ILE A 165 16.23 -9.00 11.11
N ARG A 166 15.14 -8.99 10.36
CA ARG A 166 15.16 -8.98 8.90
C ARG A 166 14.61 -7.68 8.35
N VAL A 167 15.27 -7.14 7.35
CA VAL A 167 14.78 -6.00 6.57
C VAL A 167 14.79 -6.39 5.11
N VAL A 168 13.61 -6.44 4.49
CA VAL A 168 13.45 -6.94 3.12
C VAL A 168 12.73 -5.93 2.24
N PHE A 169 12.96 -6.02 0.94
CA PHE A 169 12.27 -5.22 -0.07
C PHE A 169 11.26 -6.10 -0.82
N CYS A 170 10.02 -5.65 -0.86
CA CYS A 170 8.94 -6.29 -1.61
C CYS A 170 8.64 -5.45 -2.85
N ASP A 171 9.23 -5.84 -3.99
CA ASP A 171 9.07 -5.17 -5.28
C ASP A 171 7.90 -5.71 -6.11
N GLU A 172 7.47 -6.96 -5.86
CA GLU A 172 6.39 -7.57 -6.63
C GLU A 172 5.04 -6.87 -6.48
N VAL A 173 4.84 -6.09 -5.41
CA VAL A 173 3.65 -5.24 -5.24
C VAL A 173 3.54 -4.18 -6.34
N TYR A 174 4.66 -3.76 -6.91
CA TYR A 174 4.73 -2.81 -8.02
C TYR A 174 5.08 -3.51 -9.34
N GLU A 175 6.25 -4.11 -9.44
CA GLU A 175 6.82 -4.65 -10.67
C GLU A 175 5.94 -5.75 -11.27
N LYS A 176 5.72 -6.82 -10.51
CA LYS A 176 4.97 -7.98 -10.97
C LYS A 176 3.49 -7.67 -11.15
N ALA A 177 2.87 -6.98 -10.20
CA ALA A 177 1.45 -6.69 -10.25
C ALA A 177 1.08 -5.85 -11.47
N ASN A 178 1.86 -4.79 -11.76
CA ASN A 178 1.66 -3.97 -12.95
C ASN A 178 1.92 -4.76 -14.24
N ALA A 179 3.02 -5.54 -14.30
CA ALA A 179 3.33 -6.35 -15.49
C ALA A 179 2.25 -7.40 -15.79
N ASP A 180 1.67 -8.03 -14.78
CA ASP A 180 0.60 -9.01 -14.96
C ASP A 180 -0.73 -8.33 -15.34
N PHE A 181 -1.00 -7.15 -14.78
CA PHE A 181 -2.18 -6.38 -15.16
C PHE A 181 -2.07 -5.84 -16.60
N ASP A 182 -0.90 -5.37 -17.03
CA ASP A 182 -0.66 -4.95 -18.43
C ASP A 182 -0.90 -6.10 -19.41
N LYS A 183 -0.44 -7.32 -19.09
CA LYS A 183 -0.73 -8.51 -19.88
C LYS A 183 -2.23 -8.78 -19.95
N TYR A 184 -2.93 -8.66 -18.83
CA TYR A 184 -4.37 -8.81 -18.78
C TYR A 184 -5.07 -7.80 -19.68
N LEU A 185 -4.71 -6.51 -19.57
CA LEU A 185 -5.28 -5.45 -20.39
C LEU A 185 -5.05 -5.70 -21.88
N ALA A 186 -3.82 -6.07 -22.26
CA ALA A 186 -3.48 -6.38 -23.65
C ALA A 186 -4.29 -7.57 -24.20
N ALA A 187 -4.42 -8.64 -23.43
CA ALA A 187 -5.20 -9.84 -23.81
C ALA A 187 -6.69 -9.54 -24.00
N HIS A 188 -7.22 -8.50 -23.38
CA HIS A 188 -8.62 -8.09 -23.46
C HIS A 188 -8.85 -6.87 -24.37
N GLY A 189 -7.86 -6.50 -25.18
CA GLY A 189 -7.99 -5.42 -26.17
C GLY A 189 -8.15 -4.02 -25.57
N TYR A 190 -7.58 -3.80 -24.37
CA TYR A 190 -7.48 -2.46 -23.80
C TYR A 190 -6.30 -1.69 -24.40
N PRO A 191 -6.40 -0.36 -24.47
CA PRO A 191 -5.30 0.47 -24.95
C PRO A 191 -4.13 0.48 -23.95
N LEU A 192 -2.91 0.71 -24.46
CA LEU A 192 -1.75 0.96 -23.61
C LEU A 192 -1.99 2.20 -22.76
N SER A 193 -1.75 2.08 -21.46
CA SER A 193 -1.82 3.20 -20.54
C SER A 193 -0.96 2.93 -19.30
N SER A 194 -0.47 3.98 -18.67
CA SER A 194 0.32 3.87 -17.44
C SER A 194 -0.08 5.00 -16.47
N HIS A 195 0.81 5.98 -16.25
CA HIS A 195 0.56 7.09 -15.33
C HIS A 195 -0.78 7.79 -15.61
N ALA A 196 -1.64 7.91 -14.60
CA ALA A 196 -3.01 8.41 -14.68
C ALA A 196 -3.90 7.66 -15.70
N GLY A 197 -3.46 6.52 -16.20
CA GLY A 197 -4.15 5.68 -17.17
C GLY A 197 -5.17 4.71 -16.54
N ILE A 198 -5.45 3.60 -17.25
CA ILE A 198 -6.41 2.59 -16.80
C ILE A 198 -6.02 2.00 -15.42
N PRO A 199 -4.74 1.61 -15.15
CA PRO A 199 -4.39 1.04 -13.87
C PRO A 199 -4.74 1.97 -12.70
N ASP A 200 -4.22 3.20 -12.75
CA ASP A 200 -4.39 4.20 -11.70
C ASP A 200 -5.84 4.64 -11.52
N THR A 201 -6.48 5.02 -12.62
CA THR A 201 -7.85 5.54 -12.59
C THR A 201 -8.83 4.47 -12.14
N SER A 202 -8.64 3.22 -12.58
CA SER A 202 -9.51 2.11 -12.17
C SER A 202 -9.37 1.78 -10.68
N GLU A 203 -8.13 1.70 -10.17
CA GLU A 203 -7.91 1.41 -8.75
C GLU A 203 -8.47 2.52 -7.87
N MET A 204 -8.31 3.79 -8.26
CA MET A 204 -8.92 4.92 -7.57
C MET A 204 -10.45 4.93 -7.64
N LEU A 205 -11.04 4.48 -8.75
CA LEU A 205 -12.50 4.28 -8.85
C LEU A 205 -12.98 3.18 -7.91
N TYR A 206 -12.24 2.09 -7.77
CA TYR A 206 -12.60 0.99 -6.88
C TYR A 206 -12.52 1.40 -5.41
N LEU A 207 -11.42 2.04 -5.00
CA LEU A 207 -11.13 2.34 -3.59
C LEU A 207 -11.76 3.64 -3.08
N GLY A 208 -12.07 4.57 -3.97
CA GLY A 208 -12.44 5.93 -3.58
C GLY A 208 -13.54 6.58 -4.42
N SER A 209 -14.37 5.79 -5.08
CA SER A 209 -15.47 6.28 -5.91
C SER A 209 -16.47 7.17 -5.16
N ASP A 210 -16.73 6.88 -3.89
CA ASP A 210 -17.59 7.62 -2.97
C ASP A 210 -16.87 8.74 -2.22
N LYS A 211 -15.52 8.75 -2.27
CA LYS A 211 -14.66 9.71 -1.56
C LYS A 211 -14.21 10.89 -2.44
N GLY A 212 -14.68 10.93 -3.68
CA GLY A 212 -14.31 11.98 -4.63
C GLY A 212 -12.85 11.93 -5.09
N TRP A 213 -12.20 10.76 -5.06
CA TRP A 213 -10.82 10.62 -5.55
C TRP A 213 -10.72 10.75 -7.07
N VAL A 214 -11.81 10.47 -7.77
CA VAL A 214 -11.90 10.57 -9.23
C VAL A 214 -13.03 11.52 -9.62
N ARG A 215 -12.77 12.44 -10.54
CA ARG A 215 -13.75 13.28 -11.22
C ARG A 215 -14.37 12.43 -12.34
N LYS A 216 -15.44 11.70 -12.01
CA LYS A 216 -16.05 10.67 -12.87
C LYS A 216 -16.48 11.22 -14.22
N GLU A 217 -16.96 12.46 -14.24
CA GLU A 217 -17.37 13.19 -15.44
C GLU A 217 -16.22 13.42 -16.43
N LEU A 218 -14.96 13.40 -15.96
CA LEU A 218 -13.78 13.60 -16.79
C LEU A 218 -13.21 12.28 -17.33
N VAL A 219 -13.63 11.13 -16.82
CA VAL A 219 -13.09 9.83 -17.26
C VAL A 219 -13.39 9.56 -18.74
N ALA A 220 -14.57 9.90 -19.22
CA ALA A 220 -14.97 9.69 -20.63
C ALA A 220 -14.09 10.45 -21.63
N THR A 221 -13.37 11.49 -21.20
CA THR A 221 -12.48 12.30 -22.03
C THR A 221 -11.00 12.15 -21.62
N ALA A 222 -10.66 11.23 -20.73
CA ALA A 222 -9.32 11.03 -20.15
C ALA A 222 -8.38 10.32 -21.14
N LEU A 223 -8.07 11.00 -22.25
CA LEU A 223 -7.06 10.62 -23.25
C LEU A 223 -5.83 11.49 -23.05
N GLY A 224 -4.66 10.88 -22.95
CA GLY A 224 -3.39 11.56 -22.74
C GLY A 224 -2.39 11.37 -23.86
N ASP A 225 -1.11 11.56 -23.52
CA ASP A 225 -0.02 11.41 -24.44
C ASP A 225 0.08 9.95 -24.92
N PRO A 226 0.32 9.71 -26.25
CA PRO A 226 0.44 8.37 -26.78
C PRO A 226 1.57 7.59 -26.10
N MET A 227 1.27 6.36 -25.70
CA MET A 227 2.27 5.40 -25.22
C MET A 227 2.85 4.59 -26.37
N ARG A 228 4.08 4.15 -26.18
CA ARG A 228 4.81 3.28 -27.11
C ARG A 228 4.98 1.89 -26.50
N LYS A 229 4.95 0.89 -27.35
CA LYS A 229 5.40 -0.45 -26.94
C LYS A 229 6.92 -0.44 -26.71
N ALA A 230 7.38 -1.32 -25.87
CA ALA A 230 8.81 -1.51 -25.65
C ALA A 230 9.52 -1.79 -27.00
N GLY A 231 10.59 -1.04 -27.29
CA GLY A 231 11.35 -1.17 -28.54
C GLY A 231 10.84 -0.33 -29.73
N GLU A 232 9.67 0.30 -29.65
CA GLU A 232 9.21 1.21 -30.69
C GLU A 232 9.95 2.56 -30.66
N ALA A 233 10.34 3.07 -31.82
CA ALA A 233 10.94 4.39 -31.93
C ALA A 233 9.93 5.50 -31.55
N ARG A 234 10.45 6.61 -31.01
CA ARG A 234 9.60 7.78 -30.73
C ARG A 234 9.12 8.39 -32.05
N ASP A 235 7.81 8.51 -32.22
CA ASP A 235 7.24 9.32 -33.31
C ASP A 235 7.40 10.82 -32.96
N PRO A 236 8.24 11.57 -33.71
CA PRO A 236 8.42 12.98 -33.45
C PRO A 236 7.16 13.83 -33.75
N ASN A 237 6.23 13.28 -34.55
CA ASN A 237 4.98 13.92 -34.94
C ASN A 237 3.80 13.48 -34.07
N ALA A 238 4.00 12.62 -33.06
CA ALA A 238 2.94 12.20 -32.17
C ALA A 238 2.27 13.41 -31.52
N ASN A 239 0.97 13.50 -31.66
CA ASN A 239 0.20 14.59 -31.09
C ASN A 239 0.20 14.48 -29.56
N ARG A 240 0.88 15.40 -28.89
CA ARG A 240 0.99 15.42 -27.42
C ARG A 240 -0.11 16.28 -26.82
N VAL A 241 -0.82 15.71 -25.85
CA VAL A 241 -1.90 16.37 -25.13
C VAL A 241 -1.36 17.16 -23.93
N ASN A 242 -0.26 16.69 -23.32
CA ASN A 242 0.40 17.30 -22.15
C ASN A 242 -0.55 17.57 -20.97
N ASN A 243 -1.53 16.70 -20.76
CA ASN A 243 -2.52 16.82 -19.68
C ASN A 243 -2.20 15.94 -18.47
N GLY A 244 -1.02 15.35 -18.41
CA GLY A 244 -0.56 14.52 -17.31
C GLY A 244 -1.03 13.07 -17.35
N ILE A 245 -1.68 12.62 -18.41
CA ILE A 245 -2.05 11.22 -18.64
C ILE A 245 -1.06 10.61 -19.63
N GLN A 246 -0.64 9.37 -19.40
CA GLN A 246 0.10 8.56 -20.35
C GLN A 246 -0.78 7.42 -20.85
N GLY A 247 -1.16 7.50 -22.14
CA GLY A 247 -2.08 6.56 -22.78
C GLY A 247 -3.55 6.96 -22.67
N ASP A 248 -4.42 5.98 -22.52
CA ASP A 248 -5.87 6.18 -22.59
C ASP A 248 -6.54 5.61 -21.34
N ALA A 249 -7.15 6.46 -20.52
CA ALA A 249 -7.85 6.09 -19.29
C ALA A 249 -9.37 5.99 -19.46
N ARG A 250 -9.92 6.23 -20.65
CA ARG A 250 -11.39 6.31 -20.89
C ARG A 250 -12.14 5.01 -20.60
N ARG A 251 -11.44 3.87 -20.64
CA ARG A 251 -12.00 2.55 -20.35
C ARG A 251 -11.74 2.07 -18.93
N SER A 252 -11.38 2.98 -18.01
CA SER A 252 -11.20 2.66 -16.60
C SER A 252 -12.53 2.30 -15.93
N THR A 253 -12.53 1.25 -15.11
CA THR A 253 -13.69 0.79 -14.35
C THR A 253 -13.34 0.35 -12.95
N PRO A 254 -14.28 0.37 -11.98
CA PRO A 254 -14.05 -0.15 -10.64
C PRO A 254 -13.70 -1.65 -10.62
N GLU A 255 -14.21 -2.45 -11.59
CA GLU A 255 -13.91 -3.88 -11.70
C GLU A 255 -12.44 -4.13 -12.06
N LEU A 256 -11.91 -3.36 -13.02
CA LEU A 256 -10.47 -3.36 -13.32
C LEU A 256 -9.65 -2.88 -12.12
N GLY A 257 -10.17 -1.91 -11.38
CA GLY A 257 -9.55 -1.42 -10.15
C GLY A 257 -9.48 -2.47 -9.06
N LYS A 258 -10.55 -3.25 -8.88
CA LYS A 258 -10.55 -4.40 -7.97
C LYS A 258 -9.50 -5.43 -8.39
N LEU A 259 -9.42 -5.74 -9.68
CA LEU A 259 -8.47 -6.73 -10.20
C LEU A 259 -7.02 -6.34 -9.93
N ILE A 260 -6.60 -5.11 -10.27
CA ILE A 260 -5.22 -4.65 -10.01
C ILE A 260 -4.92 -4.59 -8.51
N PHE A 261 -5.86 -4.13 -7.67
CA PHE A 261 -5.72 -4.13 -6.22
C PHE A 261 -5.48 -5.54 -5.67
N GLU A 262 -6.28 -6.53 -6.09
CA GLU A 262 -6.12 -7.91 -5.67
C GLU A 262 -4.77 -8.49 -6.14
N MET A 263 -4.35 -8.21 -7.38
CA MET A 263 -3.02 -8.61 -7.89
C MET A 263 -1.88 -8.04 -7.04
N LYS A 264 -1.95 -6.75 -6.65
CA LYS A 264 -0.95 -6.11 -5.78
C LYS A 264 -0.87 -6.80 -4.42
N VAL A 265 -2.02 -7.01 -3.78
CA VAL A 265 -2.09 -7.67 -2.46
C VAL A 265 -1.56 -9.10 -2.53
N ASP A 266 -1.93 -9.86 -3.54
CA ASP A 266 -1.54 -11.26 -3.68
C ASP A 266 -0.05 -11.41 -4.00
N ALA A 267 0.49 -10.61 -4.91
CA ALA A 267 1.90 -10.59 -5.23
C ALA A 267 2.75 -10.26 -3.98
N ALA A 268 2.38 -9.18 -3.27
CA ALA A 268 3.08 -8.79 -2.06
C ALA A 268 3.04 -9.87 -0.97
N VAL A 269 1.88 -10.42 -0.67
CA VAL A 269 1.74 -11.47 0.35
C VAL A 269 2.55 -12.71 0.00
N LYS A 270 2.53 -13.12 -1.27
CA LYS A 270 3.32 -14.25 -1.76
C LYS A 270 4.81 -13.99 -1.58
N GLN A 271 5.31 -12.87 -2.05
CA GLN A 271 6.73 -12.51 -1.96
C GLN A 271 7.18 -12.35 -0.50
N ILE A 272 6.42 -11.67 0.34
CA ILE A 272 6.76 -11.49 1.76
C ILE A 272 6.88 -12.83 2.48
N ARG A 273 5.98 -13.78 2.22
CA ARG A 273 6.07 -15.14 2.78
C ARG A 273 7.29 -15.92 2.30
N GLN A 274 7.78 -15.66 1.09
CA GLN A 274 9.02 -16.25 0.58
C GLN A 274 10.27 -15.62 1.21
N LEU A 275 10.28 -14.29 1.37
CA LEU A 275 11.39 -13.54 1.96
C LEU A 275 11.52 -13.75 3.47
N LEU A 276 10.39 -13.98 4.14
CA LEU A 276 10.25 -14.15 5.58
C LEU A 276 9.51 -15.47 5.88
N PRO A 277 10.13 -16.64 5.61
CA PRO A 277 9.48 -17.92 5.88
C PRO A 277 9.21 -18.09 7.37
N ALA A 278 8.07 -18.71 7.70
CA ALA A 278 7.77 -19.09 9.08
C ALA A 278 8.89 -20.00 9.60
N LYS A 279 9.36 -19.67 10.82
CA LYS A 279 10.35 -20.50 11.52
C LYS A 279 9.71 -21.75 12.07
#